data_d5ef66864d996c6cd5ad39a6709e9a67
#
_entry.id   d5ef66864d996c6cd5ad39a6709e9a67
#
_cell.length_a   1.000
_cell.length_b   1.000
_cell.length_c   1.000
_cell.angle_alpha   90.00
_cell.angle_beta   90.00
_cell.angle_gamma   90.00
#
_symmetry.space_group_name_H-M   'P 1'
#
loop_
_entity.id
_entity.type
_entity.pdbx_description
1 polymer ?
#
loop_
_entity_poly.entity_id
_entity_poly.type
_entity_poly.pdbx_seq_one_letter_code
_entity_poly.pdbx_strand_id
1 'polypeptide(L)'
;MAMTNYEDVLPPAALKVLPNILAAIGETPMVRINSIAKKAHLECELLGKCEFFNAGGSVKDRIGRRMVEDAERSGRIKPGDTLIEPTSGNTGIGLALAAAIKGYRCIITLPEKMSLEKVNILKALGAEIIRTPTEAAWDSPESHIGIARRLQKELPNAHILDQYANPSNPLAHYEGTAEEILYQCDGKIDMVVMGVGTGGTISGIAKKLKEKCPGVIIVGVDPEGSILALPDSLNDKNRLQSYKVEGIGYDFIPDVLDRSLIDVWEKTNDQESFIMARRLIREEGLLCGGSCGSAMAAAVRVAATLKKGQRCVVILPDSTRNYMTKFLNDSWMYNNKFVDNTLYSSENYSTFRKDTSTWWAQKKVSEIQLAAPSTVAPHITCNEAIELMEKHGFDQLPVVSDGVPRGVVAIGNLLSKLSSGRILRGDPVSNVMFGNFSRVTHDTTLAELAEIFDRDYFAIVTTHKDVHEGKIVGIVTRIDLLNFIMSANQE
;
A
#
# COMPACT_ATOMS: atom_id res chain seq x y z
N MET A 1 24.55 -41.72 -17.69
CA MET A 1 24.10 -40.54 -16.92
C MET A 1 24.91 -40.51 -15.64
N ALA A 2 25.91 -39.67 -15.56
CA ALA A 2 26.66 -39.47 -14.33
C ALA A 2 25.72 -38.82 -13.30
N MET A 3 25.56 -39.44 -12.13
CA MET A 3 24.88 -38.81 -10.98
C MET A 3 25.74 -37.63 -10.57
N THR A 4 25.27 -36.43 -10.80
CA THR A 4 25.83 -35.18 -10.21
C THR A 4 25.71 -35.32 -8.71
N ASN A 5 26.84 -35.34 -8.00
CA ASN A 5 26.83 -35.35 -6.55
C ASN A 5 26.09 -34.06 -6.04
N TYR A 6 25.14 -34.25 -5.16
CA TYR A 6 24.36 -33.15 -4.55
C TYR A 6 25.23 -32.11 -3.84
N GLU A 7 26.44 -32.48 -3.43
CA GLU A 7 27.43 -31.61 -2.81
C GLU A 7 28.00 -30.54 -3.76
N ASP A 8 27.95 -30.79 -5.09
CA ASP A 8 28.44 -29.84 -6.11
C ASP A 8 27.40 -28.77 -6.51
N VAL A 9 26.15 -28.87 -6.02
CA VAL A 9 25.04 -28.01 -6.40
C VAL A 9 24.69 -27.00 -5.31
N LEU A 10 25.09 -27.24 -4.06
CA LEU A 10 24.81 -26.32 -2.94
C LEU A 10 25.92 -25.28 -2.79
N PRO A 11 25.58 -23.99 -2.72
CA PRO A 11 26.58 -22.97 -2.41
C PRO A 11 27.23 -23.25 -1.04
N PRO A 12 28.50 -22.87 -0.82
CA PRO A 12 29.25 -23.18 0.42
C PRO A 12 28.60 -22.70 1.73
N ALA A 13 27.58 -21.88 1.65
CA ALA A 13 26.82 -21.33 2.78
C ALA A 13 25.35 -21.78 2.82
N ALA A 14 25.00 -22.92 2.21
CA ALA A 14 23.63 -23.44 2.36
C ALA A 14 23.34 -23.64 3.85
N LEU A 15 22.46 -22.78 4.39
CA LEU A 15 22.01 -22.87 5.77
C LEU A 15 21.34 -24.21 6.00
N LYS A 16 21.78 -24.97 7.01
CA LYS A 16 21.16 -26.21 7.44
C LYS A 16 19.74 -25.91 7.94
N VAL A 17 19.24 -26.54 8.95
CA VAL A 17 17.93 -26.24 9.55
C VAL A 17 18.02 -24.93 10.34
N LEU A 18 17.15 -23.95 10.03
CA LEU A 18 17.03 -22.72 10.79
C LEU A 18 16.20 -22.93 12.08
N PRO A 19 16.52 -22.25 13.18
CA PRO A 19 15.80 -22.41 14.44
C PRO A 19 14.34 -21.94 14.34
N ASN A 20 14.08 -20.91 13.56
CA ASN A 20 12.74 -20.40 13.21
C ASN A 20 12.86 -19.44 12.02
N ILE A 21 11.73 -18.94 11.55
CA ILE A 21 11.66 -18.09 10.35
C ILE A 21 12.36 -16.72 10.52
N LEU A 22 12.52 -16.22 11.74
CA LEU A 22 13.23 -14.95 11.97
C LEU A 22 14.70 -15.04 11.57
N ALA A 23 15.29 -16.23 11.63
CA ALA A 23 16.67 -16.44 11.19
C ALA A 23 16.84 -16.36 9.66
N ALA A 24 15.74 -16.41 8.89
CA ALA A 24 15.74 -16.23 7.44
C ALA A 24 15.62 -14.74 7.02
N ILE A 25 15.59 -13.81 7.98
CA ILE A 25 15.53 -12.37 7.70
C ILE A 25 16.95 -11.86 7.48
N GLY A 26 17.16 -11.17 6.37
CA GLY A 26 18.47 -10.69 5.93
C GLY A 26 19.06 -11.59 4.84
N GLU A 27 20.35 -11.39 4.56
CA GLU A 27 21.10 -12.11 3.51
C GLU A 27 20.36 -12.10 2.15
N THR A 28 19.68 -11.00 1.86
CA THR A 28 18.85 -10.88 0.66
C THR A 28 19.70 -10.81 -0.61
N PRO A 29 19.22 -11.36 -1.75
CA PRO A 29 19.97 -11.36 -2.99
C PRO A 29 20.26 -9.95 -3.52
N MET A 30 21.41 -9.81 -4.18
CA MET A 30 21.76 -8.70 -5.07
C MET A 30 21.66 -9.20 -6.51
N VAL A 31 20.87 -8.55 -7.36
CA VAL A 31 20.59 -8.97 -8.72
C VAL A 31 21.00 -7.88 -9.72
N ARG A 32 21.66 -8.26 -10.81
CA ARG A 32 22.00 -7.34 -11.89
C ARG A 32 20.75 -6.99 -12.71
N ILE A 33 20.53 -5.69 -12.94
CA ILE A 33 19.44 -5.16 -13.76
C ILE A 33 19.97 -4.99 -15.18
N ASN A 34 19.54 -5.86 -16.09
CA ASN A 34 20.16 -5.95 -17.42
C ASN A 34 19.32 -5.24 -18.51
N SER A 35 18.05 -5.58 -18.63
CA SER A 35 17.18 -5.09 -19.71
C SER A 35 16.87 -3.60 -19.56
N ILE A 36 16.55 -3.17 -18.33
CA ILE A 36 16.25 -1.76 -18.05
C ILE A 36 17.50 -0.91 -18.25
N ALA A 37 18.65 -1.33 -17.71
CA ALA A 37 19.91 -0.61 -17.86
C ALA A 37 20.30 -0.47 -19.33
N LYS A 38 20.21 -1.55 -20.12
CA LYS A 38 20.49 -1.54 -21.57
C LYS A 38 19.56 -0.59 -22.34
N LYS A 39 18.24 -0.63 -22.06
CA LYS A 39 17.26 0.25 -22.72
C LYS A 39 17.44 1.72 -22.33
N ALA A 40 17.96 1.98 -21.14
CA ALA A 40 18.29 3.31 -20.66
C ALA A 40 19.70 3.77 -21.09
N HIS A 41 20.44 2.96 -21.85
CA HIS A 41 21.80 3.24 -22.30
C HIS A 41 22.79 3.58 -21.16
N LEU A 42 22.63 2.94 -20.00
CA LEU A 42 23.52 3.13 -18.88
C LEU A 42 24.86 2.44 -19.13
N GLU A 43 25.95 3.12 -18.82
CA GLU A 43 27.32 2.56 -18.91
C GLU A 43 27.74 1.82 -17.64
N CYS A 44 27.17 2.19 -16.50
CA CYS A 44 27.48 1.62 -15.20
C CYS A 44 26.77 0.27 -14.99
N GLU A 45 27.21 -0.44 -13.97
CA GLU A 45 26.56 -1.65 -13.47
C GLU A 45 25.39 -1.25 -12.56
N LEU A 46 24.16 -1.57 -12.98
CA LEU A 46 22.94 -1.32 -12.19
C LEU A 46 22.55 -2.59 -11.45
N LEU A 47 22.42 -2.51 -10.12
CA LEU A 47 22.18 -3.64 -9.22
C LEU A 47 20.94 -3.40 -8.38
N GLY A 48 20.13 -4.44 -8.16
CA GLY A 48 18.96 -4.40 -7.29
C GLY A 48 19.19 -5.21 -6.01
N LYS A 49 19.13 -4.58 -4.83
CA LYS A 49 19.11 -5.25 -3.53
C LYS A 49 17.68 -5.69 -3.21
N CYS A 50 17.40 -6.97 -3.32
CA CYS A 50 16.05 -7.54 -3.34
C CYS A 50 15.51 -7.80 -1.92
N GLU A 51 15.12 -6.77 -1.19
CA GLU A 51 14.61 -6.86 0.18
C GLU A 51 13.25 -7.57 0.29
N PHE A 52 12.55 -7.77 -0.83
CA PHE A 52 11.32 -8.56 -0.90
C PHE A 52 11.54 -10.08 -0.71
N PHE A 53 12.77 -10.56 -0.62
CA PHE A 53 13.10 -11.94 -0.25
C PHE A 53 13.14 -12.17 1.26
N ASN A 54 13.05 -11.13 2.09
CA ASN A 54 12.84 -11.34 3.52
C ASN A 54 11.59 -12.19 3.79
N ALA A 55 11.57 -12.86 4.93
CA ALA A 55 10.53 -13.84 5.30
C ALA A 55 9.09 -13.32 5.24
N GLY A 56 8.85 -12.08 5.69
CA GLY A 56 7.55 -11.39 5.60
C GLY A 56 7.38 -10.59 4.31
N GLY A 57 8.38 -10.62 3.42
CA GLY A 57 8.31 -10.02 2.08
C GLY A 57 8.72 -8.56 2.00
N SER A 58 9.43 -8.00 2.98
CA SER A 58 9.88 -6.62 2.91
C SER A 58 11.12 -6.30 3.75
N VAL A 59 11.74 -5.16 3.44
CA VAL A 59 12.85 -4.56 4.23
C VAL A 59 12.48 -4.33 5.70
N LYS A 60 11.19 -4.22 6.01
CA LYS A 60 10.69 -3.95 7.36
C LYS A 60 10.77 -5.15 8.30
N ASP A 61 10.97 -6.35 7.78
CA ASP A 61 11.19 -7.54 8.60
C ASP A 61 12.46 -7.37 9.44
N ARG A 62 13.50 -6.75 8.87
CA ARG A 62 14.75 -6.43 9.57
C ARG A 62 14.52 -5.60 10.80
N ILE A 63 13.77 -4.50 10.67
CA ILE A 63 13.49 -3.61 11.80
C ILE A 63 12.48 -4.21 12.77
N GLY A 64 11.48 -4.95 12.28
CA GLY A 64 10.52 -5.66 13.13
C GLY A 64 11.22 -6.66 14.05
N ARG A 65 12.12 -7.49 13.52
CA ARG A 65 12.97 -8.37 14.31
C ARG A 65 13.88 -7.59 15.27
N ARG A 66 14.62 -6.62 14.78
CA ARG A 66 15.63 -5.88 15.55
C ARG A 66 15.03 -5.10 16.72
N MET A 67 13.92 -4.37 16.50
CA MET A 67 13.26 -3.62 17.57
C MET A 67 12.77 -4.52 18.69
N VAL A 68 12.24 -5.71 18.37
CA VAL A 68 11.83 -6.68 19.39
C VAL A 68 13.03 -7.24 20.14
N GLU A 69 14.09 -7.69 19.46
CA GLU A 69 15.29 -8.26 20.08
C GLU A 69 16.01 -7.25 20.97
N ASP A 70 16.11 -5.98 20.56
CA ASP A 70 16.74 -4.93 21.38
C ASP A 70 15.87 -4.57 22.59
N ALA A 71 14.54 -4.55 22.45
CA ALA A 71 13.62 -4.32 23.56
C ALA A 71 13.63 -5.46 24.58
N GLU A 72 13.75 -6.72 24.15
CA GLU A 72 13.98 -7.87 25.03
C GLU A 72 15.32 -7.77 25.76
N ARG A 73 16.40 -7.49 25.02
CA ARG A 73 17.76 -7.40 25.59
C ARG A 73 17.87 -6.29 26.65
N SER A 74 17.15 -5.18 26.46
CA SER A 74 17.09 -4.09 27.42
C SER A 74 16.13 -4.34 28.58
N GLY A 75 15.37 -5.43 28.58
CA GLY A 75 14.35 -5.70 29.58
C GLY A 75 13.10 -4.84 29.47
N ARG A 76 12.92 -4.11 28.37
CA ARG A 76 11.76 -3.25 28.13
C ARG A 76 10.48 -4.05 27.92
N ILE A 77 10.59 -5.22 27.27
CA ILE A 77 9.48 -6.13 26.98
C ILE A 77 9.85 -7.57 27.40
N LYS A 78 8.83 -8.36 27.68
CA LYS A 78 8.93 -9.79 27.99
C LYS A 78 7.80 -10.57 27.33
N PRO A 79 7.94 -11.88 27.07
CA PRO A 79 6.88 -12.70 26.51
C PRO A 79 5.55 -12.52 27.25
N GLY A 80 4.45 -12.37 26.50
CA GLY A 80 3.11 -12.08 27.03
C GLY A 80 2.75 -10.58 27.07
N ASP A 81 3.70 -9.67 26.90
CA ASP A 81 3.40 -8.25 26.76
C ASP A 81 2.69 -7.97 25.41
N THR A 82 2.08 -6.80 25.31
CA THR A 82 1.38 -6.34 24.09
C THR A 82 2.27 -5.38 23.29
N LEU A 83 2.56 -5.70 22.06
CA LEU A 83 3.24 -4.83 21.11
C LEU A 83 2.20 -4.06 20.28
N ILE A 84 2.33 -2.74 20.24
CA ILE A 84 1.47 -1.86 19.42
C ILE A 84 2.34 -1.12 18.42
N GLU A 85 1.93 -1.06 17.15
CA GLU A 85 2.66 -0.28 16.14
C GLU A 85 1.71 0.47 15.20
N PRO A 86 1.85 1.80 15.12
CA PRO A 86 1.21 2.59 14.09
C PRO A 86 2.01 2.45 12.78
N THR A 87 1.37 1.92 11.72
CA THR A 87 2.13 1.63 10.50
C THR A 87 1.28 1.63 9.23
N SER A 88 1.92 1.84 8.08
CA SER A 88 1.33 1.64 6.75
C SER A 88 1.30 0.17 6.29
N GLY A 89 1.72 -0.78 7.11
CA GLY A 89 1.55 -2.21 6.88
C GLY A 89 2.80 -3.07 6.91
N ASN A 90 3.87 -2.76 6.17
CA ASN A 90 5.06 -3.63 6.10
C ASN A 90 5.77 -3.77 7.46
N THR A 91 5.90 -2.69 8.23
CA THR A 91 6.47 -2.77 9.60
C THR A 91 5.58 -3.59 10.52
N GLY A 92 4.25 -3.44 10.37
CA GLY A 92 3.29 -4.27 11.08
C GLY A 92 3.47 -5.76 10.78
N ILE A 93 3.71 -6.13 9.51
CA ILE A 93 3.97 -7.52 9.12
C ILE A 93 5.26 -8.03 9.77
N GLY A 94 6.36 -7.27 9.69
CA GLY A 94 7.63 -7.65 10.33
C GLY A 94 7.51 -7.80 11.85
N LEU A 95 6.78 -6.88 12.50
CA LEU A 95 6.52 -6.95 13.94
C LEU A 95 5.60 -8.12 14.30
N ALA A 96 4.51 -8.32 13.57
CA ALA A 96 3.59 -9.44 13.79
C ALA A 96 4.27 -10.79 13.58
N LEU A 97 5.19 -10.90 12.62
CA LEU A 97 6.00 -12.08 12.41
C LEU A 97 6.88 -12.38 13.63
N ALA A 98 7.56 -11.37 14.17
CA ALA A 98 8.36 -11.52 15.39
C ALA A 98 7.48 -11.86 16.60
N ALA A 99 6.32 -11.19 16.73
CA ALA A 99 5.36 -11.44 17.80
C ALA A 99 4.81 -12.87 17.79
N ALA A 100 4.44 -13.38 16.62
CA ALA A 100 3.94 -14.75 16.46
C ALA A 100 4.95 -15.82 16.89
N ILE A 101 6.25 -15.60 16.59
CA ILE A 101 7.32 -16.55 16.94
C ILE A 101 7.71 -16.45 18.43
N LYS A 102 7.64 -15.25 19.01
CA LYS A 102 8.13 -14.96 20.38
C LYS A 102 7.03 -14.92 21.44
N GLY A 103 5.76 -15.08 21.06
CA GLY A 103 4.62 -15.14 21.98
C GLY A 103 4.15 -13.79 22.51
N TYR A 104 4.23 -12.72 21.72
CA TYR A 104 3.67 -11.42 22.03
C TYR A 104 2.27 -11.26 21.45
N ARG A 105 1.39 -10.57 22.18
CA ARG A 105 0.17 -10.00 21.60
C ARG A 105 0.57 -8.85 20.70
N CYS A 106 -0.02 -8.76 19.51
CA CYS A 106 0.31 -7.71 18.53
C CYS A 106 -0.94 -6.94 18.11
N ILE A 107 -0.92 -5.62 18.24
CA ILE A 107 -1.99 -4.71 17.82
C ILE A 107 -1.41 -3.74 16.79
N ILE A 108 -2.01 -3.68 15.61
CA ILE A 108 -1.60 -2.79 14.53
C ILE A 108 -2.68 -1.75 14.28
N THR A 109 -2.32 -0.48 14.38
CA THR A 109 -3.17 0.63 13.97
C THR A 109 -2.79 1.06 12.55
N LEU A 110 -3.77 1.07 11.64
CA LEU A 110 -3.54 1.08 10.19
C LEU A 110 -4.55 1.97 9.47
N PRO A 111 -4.13 2.95 8.64
CA PRO A 111 -5.05 3.76 7.83
C PRO A 111 -5.91 2.93 6.87
N GLU A 112 -7.15 3.36 6.64
CA GLU A 112 -8.10 2.61 5.78
C GLU A 112 -7.66 2.48 4.33
N LYS A 113 -6.85 3.40 3.79
CA LYS A 113 -6.33 3.36 2.42
C LYS A 113 -5.35 2.21 2.12
N MET A 114 -4.83 1.54 3.16
CA MET A 114 -3.83 0.49 2.99
C MET A 114 -4.43 -0.75 2.34
N SER A 115 -3.60 -1.48 1.59
CA SER A 115 -4.02 -2.64 0.80
C SER A 115 -4.65 -3.73 1.66
N LEU A 116 -5.68 -4.38 1.10
CA LEU A 116 -6.39 -5.48 1.77
C LEU A 116 -5.47 -6.69 1.99
N GLU A 117 -4.52 -6.90 1.10
CA GLU A 117 -3.53 -7.97 1.20
C GLU A 117 -2.71 -7.86 2.48
N LYS A 118 -2.22 -6.66 2.83
CA LYS A 118 -1.49 -6.41 4.09
C LYS A 118 -2.36 -6.69 5.31
N VAL A 119 -3.63 -6.26 5.27
CA VAL A 119 -4.60 -6.54 6.34
C VAL A 119 -4.80 -8.04 6.55
N ASN A 120 -4.94 -8.80 5.46
CA ASN A 120 -5.13 -10.25 5.51
C ASN A 120 -3.90 -10.98 6.05
N ILE A 121 -2.69 -10.56 5.63
CA ILE A 121 -1.43 -11.12 6.16
C ILE A 121 -1.31 -10.86 7.66
N LEU A 122 -1.58 -9.64 8.12
CA LEU A 122 -1.55 -9.29 9.54
C LEU A 122 -2.52 -10.13 10.37
N LYS A 123 -3.75 -10.31 9.88
CA LYS A 123 -4.74 -11.20 10.53
C LYS A 123 -4.29 -12.64 10.58
N ALA A 124 -3.69 -13.14 9.49
CA ALA A 124 -3.17 -14.52 9.43
C ALA A 124 -2.01 -14.74 10.41
N LEU A 125 -1.20 -13.70 10.69
CA LEU A 125 -0.16 -13.71 11.73
C LEU A 125 -0.70 -13.56 13.15
N GLY A 126 -2.02 -13.43 13.34
CA GLY A 126 -2.66 -13.28 14.64
C GLY A 126 -2.69 -11.85 15.18
N ALA A 127 -2.34 -10.85 14.39
CA ALA A 127 -2.40 -9.46 14.83
C ALA A 127 -3.84 -8.93 14.89
N GLU A 128 -4.14 -8.18 15.94
CA GLU A 128 -5.36 -7.39 16.05
C GLU A 128 -5.21 -6.09 15.25
N ILE A 129 -6.21 -5.74 14.43
CA ILE A 129 -6.11 -4.60 13.53
C ILE A 129 -7.17 -3.56 13.89
N ILE A 130 -6.72 -2.34 14.11
CA ILE A 130 -7.58 -1.17 14.29
C ILE A 130 -7.42 -0.26 13.08
N ARG A 131 -8.49 -0.14 12.30
CA ARG A 131 -8.53 0.74 11.12
C ARG A 131 -8.79 2.17 11.56
N THR A 132 -8.09 3.12 10.95
CA THR A 132 -8.17 4.55 11.27
C THR A 132 -8.49 5.37 10.02
N PRO A 133 -9.14 6.54 10.16
CA PRO A 133 -9.42 7.41 9.01
C PRO A 133 -8.15 7.77 8.25
N THR A 134 -8.23 7.73 6.91
CA THR A 134 -7.10 8.03 6.03
C THR A 134 -6.69 9.50 6.08
N GLU A 135 -7.66 10.38 6.24
CA GLU A 135 -7.52 11.84 6.20
C GLU A 135 -7.07 12.44 7.52
N ALA A 136 -7.00 11.63 8.59
CA ALA A 136 -6.55 12.11 9.89
C ALA A 136 -5.07 12.51 9.82
N ALA A 137 -4.76 13.77 10.15
CA ALA A 137 -3.40 14.27 10.28
C ALA A 137 -2.62 13.44 11.32
N TRP A 138 -1.33 13.27 11.12
CA TRP A 138 -0.49 12.38 11.95
C TRP A 138 -0.58 12.67 13.46
N ASP A 139 -0.77 13.93 13.85
CA ASP A 139 -0.90 14.42 15.23
C ASP A 139 -2.34 14.40 15.77
N SER A 140 -3.33 14.06 14.93
CA SER A 140 -4.72 13.90 15.35
C SER A 140 -4.89 12.73 16.33
N PRO A 141 -5.74 12.86 17.37
CA PRO A 141 -6.10 11.75 18.24
C PRO A 141 -6.71 10.54 17.52
N GLU A 142 -7.34 10.75 16.37
CA GLU A 142 -7.99 9.72 15.55
C GLU A 142 -7.03 9.08 14.53
N SER A 143 -5.82 9.62 14.39
CA SER A 143 -4.79 9.04 13.53
C SER A 143 -4.33 7.68 14.04
N HIS A 144 -3.71 6.89 13.18
CA HIS A 144 -3.11 5.61 13.58
C HIS A 144 -2.07 5.80 14.71
N ILE A 145 -1.34 6.91 14.75
CA ILE A 145 -0.38 7.25 15.81
C ILE A 145 -1.12 7.63 17.10
N GLY A 146 -2.16 8.49 17.01
CA GLY A 146 -2.96 8.91 18.15
C GLY A 146 -3.65 7.75 18.84
N ILE A 147 -4.26 6.86 18.08
CA ILE A 147 -4.92 5.65 18.61
C ILE A 147 -3.92 4.70 19.24
N ALA A 148 -2.74 4.46 18.62
CA ALA A 148 -1.70 3.63 19.21
C ALA A 148 -1.26 4.17 20.58
N ARG A 149 -1.01 5.48 20.70
CA ARG A 149 -0.64 6.15 21.97
C ARG A 149 -1.73 6.05 23.03
N ARG A 150 -3.00 6.13 22.65
CA ARG A 150 -4.12 5.92 23.57
C ARG A 150 -4.15 4.50 24.09
N LEU A 151 -4.08 3.50 23.21
CA LEU A 151 -4.06 2.08 23.58
C LEU A 151 -2.90 1.73 24.49
N GLN A 152 -1.71 2.29 24.26
CA GLN A 152 -0.56 2.10 25.13
C GLN A 152 -0.82 2.56 26.56
N LYS A 153 -1.62 3.62 26.76
CA LYS A 153 -1.98 4.13 28.09
C LYS A 153 -3.08 3.30 28.76
N GLU A 154 -4.00 2.76 27.95
CA GLU A 154 -5.18 2.03 28.44
C GLU A 154 -4.89 0.55 28.74
N LEU A 155 -3.96 -0.06 28.00
CA LEU A 155 -3.64 -1.48 28.14
C LEU A 155 -2.43 -1.70 29.05
N PRO A 156 -2.52 -2.64 30.02
CA PRO A 156 -1.37 -3.00 30.83
C PRO A 156 -0.28 -3.69 29.98
N ASN A 157 0.98 -3.46 30.32
CA ASN A 157 2.14 -4.06 29.65
C ASN A 157 2.10 -3.89 28.11
N ALA A 158 1.64 -2.72 27.64
CA ALA A 158 1.58 -2.39 26.23
C ALA A 158 2.72 -1.45 25.84
N HIS A 159 3.40 -1.76 24.74
CA HIS A 159 4.60 -1.07 24.28
C HIS A 159 4.48 -0.71 22.79
N ILE A 160 4.69 0.57 22.47
CA ILE A 160 4.94 1.02 21.10
C ILE A 160 6.46 0.95 20.89
N LEU A 161 6.92 0.19 19.90
CA LEU A 161 8.35 0.12 19.58
C LEU A 161 8.82 1.33 18.77
N ASP A 162 7.90 1.96 18.02
CA ASP A 162 8.06 3.25 17.35
C ASP A 162 9.12 3.27 16.25
N GLN A 163 8.75 2.82 15.06
CA GLN A 163 9.64 2.83 13.91
C GLN A 163 10.15 4.23 13.50
N TYR A 164 9.51 5.31 13.97
CA TYR A 164 9.83 6.68 13.57
C TYR A 164 10.94 7.30 14.43
N ALA A 165 11.09 6.86 15.68
CA ALA A 165 12.06 7.40 16.63
C ALA A 165 13.05 6.36 17.19
N ASN A 166 12.78 5.06 16.99
CA ASN A 166 13.58 3.99 17.57
C ASN A 166 14.93 3.84 16.85
N PRO A 167 16.07 4.00 17.56
CA PRO A 167 17.41 3.84 16.97
C PRO A 167 17.68 2.43 16.43
N SER A 168 16.97 1.40 16.89
CA SER A 168 17.08 0.04 16.35
C SER A 168 16.72 -0.03 14.86
N ASN A 169 15.90 0.92 14.36
CA ASN A 169 15.56 1.00 12.95
C ASN A 169 16.81 1.30 12.08
N PRO A 170 17.47 2.44 12.18
CA PRO A 170 18.70 2.67 11.39
C PRO A 170 19.82 1.70 11.75
N LEU A 171 19.94 1.23 12.99
CA LEU A 171 20.97 0.25 13.38
C LEU A 171 20.81 -1.09 12.67
N ALA A 172 19.59 -1.58 12.45
CA ALA A 172 19.36 -2.80 11.69
C ALA A 172 19.94 -2.73 10.28
N HIS A 173 19.91 -1.55 9.67
CA HIS A 173 20.45 -1.32 8.33
C HIS A 173 21.95 -1.00 8.33
N TYR A 174 22.45 -0.32 9.36
CA TYR A 174 23.87 -0.03 9.53
C TYR A 174 24.69 -1.32 9.77
N GLU A 175 24.18 -2.21 10.65
CA GLU A 175 24.87 -3.44 11.04
C GLU A 175 24.53 -4.65 10.14
N GLY A 176 23.46 -4.59 9.36
CA GLY A 176 22.99 -5.68 8.50
C GLY A 176 23.00 -5.32 7.02
N THR A 177 22.00 -4.61 6.55
CA THR A 177 21.80 -4.35 5.11
C THR A 177 23.04 -3.72 4.44
N ALA A 178 23.68 -2.77 5.10
CA ALA A 178 24.88 -2.10 4.56
C ALA A 178 26.08 -3.05 4.48
N GLU A 179 26.28 -3.91 5.48
CA GLU A 179 27.35 -4.92 5.45
C GLU A 179 27.13 -5.95 4.34
N GLU A 180 25.88 -6.37 4.13
CA GLU A 180 25.53 -7.26 3.00
C GLU A 180 25.86 -6.59 1.66
N ILE A 181 25.50 -5.31 1.47
CA ILE A 181 25.79 -4.56 0.25
C ILE A 181 27.30 -4.43 0.03
N LEU A 182 28.08 -4.10 1.09
CA LEU A 182 29.53 -4.03 1.03
C LEU A 182 30.13 -5.37 0.60
N TYR A 183 29.70 -6.46 1.21
CA TYR A 183 30.16 -7.81 0.87
C TYR A 183 29.82 -8.19 -0.58
N GLN A 184 28.56 -7.98 -1.01
CA GLN A 184 28.07 -8.35 -2.33
C GLN A 184 28.68 -7.50 -3.47
N CYS A 185 29.19 -6.32 -3.13
CA CYS A 185 29.84 -5.40 -4.08
C CYS A 185 31.37 -5.37 -3.96
N ASP A 186 31.99 -6.23 -3.15
CA ASP A 186 33.42 -6.22 -2.86
C ASP A 186 33.94 -4.84 -2.39
N GLY A 187 33.10 -4.10 -1.66
CA GLY A 187 33.38 -2.74 -1.19
C GLY A 187 33.44 -1.66 -2.28
N LYS A 188 33.03 -1.97 -3.51
CA LYS A 188 33.09 -1.03 -4.65
C LYS A 188 31.69 -0.57 -5.02
N ILE A 189 31.29 0.59 -4.50
CA ILE A 189 29.96 1.17 -4.67
C ILE A 189 30.12 2.66 -4.93
N ASP A 190 29.57 3.14 -6.03
CA ASP A 190 29.65 4.56 -6.42
C ASP A 190 28.37 5.31 -6.09
N MET A 191 27.22 4.64 -6.14
CA MET A 191 25.91 5.24 -5.88
C MET A 191 24.95 4.24 -5.26
N VAL A 192 24.12 4.71 -4.31
CA VAL A 192 23.00 3.93 -3.77
C VAL A 192 21.73 4.75 -3.84
N VAL A 193 20.68 4.18 -4.42
CA VAL A 193 19.36 4.82 -4.62
C VAL A 193 18.30 4.08 -3.82
N MET A 194 17.53 4.78 -3.01
CA MET A 194 16.49 4.17 -2.19
C MET A 194 15.34 5.11 -1.88
N GLY A 195 14.13 4.56 -1.86
CA GLY A 195 12.94 5.26 -1.42
C GLY A 195 13.00 5.59 0.07
N VAL A 196 12.59 6.80 0.43
CA VAL A 196 12.61 7.29 1.81
C VAL A 196 11.22 7.26 2.41
N GLY A 197 11.03 6.40 3.42
CA GLY A 197 9.85 6.38 4.28
C GLY A 197 10.23 6.88 5.68
N THR A 198 10.27 6.00 6.70
CA THR A 198 10.72 6.38 8.06
C THR A 198 12.14 6.93 8.07
N GLY A 199 12.91 6.64 7.02
CA GLY A 199 14.30 7.11 6.92
C GLY A 199 15.35 6.19 7.54
N GLY A 200 14.95 5.19 8.34
CA GLY A 200 15.91 4.29 8.99
C GLY A 200 16.79 3.53 8.01
N THR A 201 16.23 3.06 6.89
CA THR A 201 16.99 2.35 5.85
C THR A 201 18.08 3.23 5.26
N ILE A 202 17.73 4.44 4.81
CA ILE A 202 18.68 5.34 4.17
C ILE A 202 19.72 5.86 5.18
N SER A 203 19.30 6.24 6.39
CA SER A 203 20.21 6.72 7.42
C SER A 203 21.24 5.66 7.83
N GLY A 204 20.78 4.41 8.05
CA GLY A 204 21.69 3.32 8.44
C GLY A 204 22.65 2.93 7.33
N ILE A 205 22.16 2.74 6.10
CA ILE A 205 22.99 2.39 4.94
C ILE A 205 23.97 3.52 4.62
N ALA A 206 23.47 4.77 4.51
CA ALA A 206 24.30 5.91 4.17
C ALA A 206 25.44 6.13 5.16
N LYS A 207 25.16 6.06 6.46
CA LYS A 207 26.18 6.21 7.50
C LYS A 207 27.30 5.20 7.32
N LYS A 208 26.98 3.91 7.21
CA LYS A 208 27.97 2.85 7.03
C LYS A 208 28.75 3.00 5.72
N LEU A 209 28.06 3.27 4.61
CA LEU A 209 28.71 3.34 3.32
C LEU A 209 29.62 4.58 3.20
N LYS A 210 29.24 5.73 3.76
CA LYS A 210 30.13 6.91 3.81
C LYS A 210 31.39 6.68 4.64
N GLU A 211 31.31 5.84 5.68
CA GLU A 211 32.50 5.42 6.46
C GLU A 211 33.44 4.48 5.67
N LYS A 212 32.90 3.59 4.83
CA LYS A 212 33.62 2.54 4.12
C LYS A 212 33.97 2.89 2.68
N CYS A 213 33.13 3.69 2.02
CA CYS A 213 33.25 4.13 0.62
C CYS A 213 33.08 5.67 0.59
N PRO A 214 34.10 6.48 0.95
CA PRO A 214 33.93 7.93 1.13
C PRO A 214 33.42 8.70 -0.08
N GLY A 215 33.54 8.14 -1.29
CA GLY A 215 33.05 8.75 -2.53
C GLY A 215 31.65 8.32 -2.95
N VAL A 216 30.95 7.52 -2.15
CA VAL A 216 29.63 7.01 -2.50
C VAL A 216 28.58 8.14 -2.51
N ILE A 217 27.76 8.16 -3.56
CA ILE A 217 26.63 9.10 -3.71
C ILE A 217 25.37 8.44 -3.15
N ILE A 218 24.75 9.05 -2.16
CA ILE A 218 23.50 8.59 -1.56
C ILE A 218 22.34 9.38 -2.16
N VAL A 219 21.43 8.67 -2.79
CA VAL A 219 20.24 9.25 -3.44
C VAL A 219 18.98 8.85 -2.69
N GLY A 220 18.27 9.83 -2.15
CA GLY A 220 16.97 9.67 -1.52
C GLY A 220 15.84 9.91 -2.53
N VAL A 221 14.90 8.98 -2.62
CA VAL A 221 13.73 9.08 -3.50
C VAL A 221 12.49 9.34 -2.66
N ASP A 222 11.80 10.43 -2.98
CA ASP A 222 10.64 10.92 -2.25
C ASP A 222 9.47 11.19 -3.22
N PRO A 223 8.24 10.71 -2.95
CA PRO A 223 7.14 10.94 -3.87
C PRO A 223 6.70 12.41 -3.89
N GLU A 224 6.17 12.86 -5.02
CA GLU A 224 5.45 14.13 -5.10
C GLU A 224 4.29 14.12 -4.09
N GLY A 225 4.14 15.21 -3.33
CA GLY A 225 3.18 15.30 -2.23
C GLY A 225 3.74 14.97 -0.84
N SER A 226 4.96 14.43 -0.75
CA SER A 226 5.72 14.24 0.50
C SER A 226 6.65 15.43 0.78
N ILE A 227 7.08 15.56 2.05
CA ILE A 227 7.94 16.68 2.51
C ILE A 227 9.35 16.28 2.92
N LEU A 228 9.77 15.03 2.64
CA LEU A 228 11.05 14.52 3.16
C LEU A 228 12.27 15.07 2.41
N ALA A 229 12.14 15.41 1.13
CA ALA A 229 13.25 15.86 0.29
C ALA A 229 13.86 17.20 0.72
N LEU A 230 15.13 17.41 0.38
CA LEU A 230 15.85 18.68 0.47
C LEU A 230 16.41 19.08 -0.92
N PRO A 231 16.49 20.38 -1.24
CA PRO A 231 16.02 21.52 -0.43
C PRO A 231 14.50 21.56 -0.36
N ASP A 232 13.96 22.27 0.64
CA ASP A 232 12.51 22.36 0.87
C ASP A 232 11.73 22.90 -0.34
N SER A 233 12.39 23.57 -1.29
CA SER A 233 11.80 23.99 -2.56
C SER A 233 11.35 22.85 -3.47
N LEU A 234 11.83 21.62 -3.23
CA LEU A 234 11.34 20.41 -3.91
C LEU A 234 9.97 19.96 -3.38
N ASN A 235 9.58 20.44 -2.20
CA ASN A 235 8.35 20.09 -1.50
C ASN A 235 7.33 21.21 -1.69
N ASP A 236 6.59 21.19 -2.80
CA ASP A 236 5.55 22.20 -3.05
C ASP A 236 4.40 22.04 -2.04
N LYS A 237 4.38 22.94 -1.04
CA LYS A 237 3.37 22.94 0.03
C LYS A 237 1.94 23.19 -0.50
N ASN A 238 1.80 23.77 -1.70
CA ASN A 238 0.52 23.99 -2.35
C ASN A 238 0.04 22.78 -3.16
N ARG A 239 0.90 21.76 -3.32
CA ARG A 239 0.62 20.49 -4.00
C ARG A 239 0.77 19.29 -3.09
N LEU A 240 0.32 19.39 -1.83
CA LEU A 240 0.09 18.19 -1.00
C LEU A 240 -1.01 17.34 -1.68
N GLN A 241 -0.65 16.69 -2.77
CA GLN A 241 -1.51 15.74 -3.46
C GLN A 241 -1.33 14.37 -2.82
N SER A 242 -2.43 13.68 -2.60
CA SER A 242 -2.38 12.31 -2.15
C SER A 242 -1.73 11.44 -3.24
N TYR A 243 -0.61 10.82 -2.94
CA TYR A 243 0.02 9.80 -3.79
C TYR A 243 -0.47 8.40 -3.41
N LYS A 244 -0.37 7.46 -4.36
CA LYS A 244 -0.85 6.08 -4.23
C LYS A 244 0.27 5.07 -3.97
N VAL A 245 1.52 5.45 -4.21
CA VAL A 245 2.67 4.63 -3.85
C VAL A 245 2.72 4.46 -2.33
N GLU A 246 2.99 3.24 -1.87
CA GLU A 246 3.01 2.92 -0.45
C GLU A 246 4.44 2.65 0.03
N GLY A 247 4.70 2.95 1.32
CA GLY A 247 5.95 2.63 2.00
C GLY A 247 7.03 3.70 1.94
N ILE A 248 6.84 4.74 1.15
CA ILE A 248 7.72 5.91 1.04
C ILE A 248 6.90 7.22 1.14
N GLY A 249 7.57 8.30 1.56
CA GLY A 249 6.96 9.62 1.70
C GLY A 249 6.17 9.79 2.99
N TYR A 250 6.24 10.99 3.60
CA TYR A 250 5.46 11.40 4.77
C TYR A 250 5.14 12.90 4.72
N ASP A 251 4.19 13.30 5.57
CA ASP A 251 3.80 14.68 5.87
C ASP A 251 4.48 15.25 7.14
N PHE A 252 5.44 14.53 7.70
CA PHE A 252 6.30 14.92 8.80
C PHE A 252 7.70 14.32 8.62
N ILE A 253 8.70 14.83 9.34
CA ILE A 253 10.07 14.33 9.30
C ILE A 253 10.27 13.37 10.48
N PRO A 254 10.49 12.06 10.23
CA PRO A 254 10.76 11.10 11.30
C PRO A 254 12.12 11.37 11.97
N ASP A 255 12.21 11.13 13.28
CA ASP A 255 13.43 11.37 14.08
C ASP A 255 14.62 10.52 13.62
N VAL A 256 14.38 9.31 13.09
CA VAL A 256 15.42 8.41 12.59
C VAL A 256 15.93 8.77 11.19
N LEU A 257 15.35 9.78 10.54
CA LEU A 257 15.81 10.24 9.23
C LEU A 257 16.89 11.30 9.36
N ASP A 258 18.11 10.93 9.07
CA ASP A 258 19.22 11.87 8.94
C ASP A 258 19.39 12.34 7.49
N ARG A 259 18.75 13.49 7.17
CA ARG A 259 18.79 14.08 5.82
C ARG A 259 20.18 14.59 5.42
N SER A 260 21.08 14.82 6.39
CA SER A 260 22.43 15.31 6.12
C SER A 260 23.33 14.27 5.44
N LEU A 261 22.96 13.00 5.51
CA LEU A 261 23.67 11.89 4.88
C LEU A 261 23.30 11.70 3.40
N ILE A 262 22.30 12.41 2.90
CA ILE A 262 21.76 12.25 1.55
C ILE A 262 22.33 13.34 0.64
N ASP A 263 22.99 12.93 -0.43
CA ASP A 263 23.70 13.85 -1.34
C ASP A 263 22.78 14.40 -2.43
N VAL A 264 21.82 13.58 -2.89
CA VAL A 264 20.88 13.92 -3.96
C VAL A 264 19.46 13.49 -3.57
N TRP A 265 18.50 14.34 -3.84
CA TRP A 265 17.09 14.01 -3.70
C TRP A 265 16.39 14.01 -5.05
N GLU A 266 15.63 12.95 -5.32
CA GLU A 266 14.83 12.77 -6.52
C GLU A 266 13.35 12.69 -6.14
N LYS A 267 12.51 13.48 -6.81
CA LYS A 267 11.05 13.35 -6.69
C LYS A 267 10.53 12.41 -7.76
N THR A 268 9.56 11.57 -7.38
CA THR A 268 8.88 10.66 -8.28
C THR A 268 7.37 10.78 -8.15
N ASN A 269 6.66 10.56 -9.27
CA ASN A 269 5.19 10.50 -9.25
C ASN A 269 4.68 9.06 -9.35
N ASP A 270 3.38 8.88 -9.09
CA ASP A 270 2.74 7.56 -9.10
C ASP A 270 2.84 6.87 -10.46
N GLN A 271 2.62 7.61 -11.56
CA GLN A 271 2.61 7.05 -12.92
C GLN A 271 3.95 6.41 -13.26
N GLU A 272 5.06 7.16 -13.13
CA GLU A 272 6.39 6.61 -13.43
C GLU A 272 6.76 5.47 -12.49
N SER A 273 6.35 5.56 -11.21
CA SER A 273 6.62 4.54 -10.20
C SER A 273 5.95 3.21 -10.53
N PHE A 274 4.65 3.21 -10.82
CA PHE A 274 3.94 1.96 -11.12
C PHE A 274 4.28 1.39 -12.50
N ILE A 275 4.53 2.23 -13.50
CA ILE A 275 5.02 1.78 -14.81
C ILE A 275 6.38 1.10 -14.65
N MET A 276 7.31 1.71 -13.91
CA MET A 276 8.65 1.13 -13.70
C MET A 276 8.59 -0.15 -12.85
N ALA A 277 7.70 -0.23 -11.84
CA ALA A 277 7.49 -1.46 -11.08
C ALA A 277 7.02 -2.61 -11.99
N ARG A 278 6.09 -2.36 -12.91
CA ARG A 278 5.67 -3.34 -13.92
C ARG A 278 6.79 -3.72 -14.89
N ARG A 279 7.65 -2.77 -15.24
CA ARG A 279 8.84 -3.05 -16.07
C ARG A 279 9.84 -3.95 -15.34
N LEU A 280 10.10 -3.71 -14.05
CA LEU A 280 10.93 -4.59 -13.22
C LEU A 280 10.39 -6.04 -13.22
N ILE A 281 9.08 -6.21 -13.10
CA ILE A 281 8.45 -7.52 -13.15
C ILE A 281 8.60 -8.16 -14.54
N ARG A 282 8.27 -7.43 -15.60
CA ARG A 282 8.19 -7.97 -16.97
C ARG A 282 9.56 -8.15 -17.62
N GLU A 283 10.48 -7.20 -17.40
CA GLU A 283 11.75 -7.15 -18.10
C GLU A 283 12.90 -7.81 -17.34
N GLU A 284 12.80 -7.87 -15.99
CA GLU A 284 13.85 -8.42 -15.11
C GLU A 284 13.37 -9.63 -14.28
N GLY A 285 12.06 -9.95 -14.29
CA GLY A 285 11.49 -11.05 -13.51
C GLY A 285 11.41 -10.77 -12.01
N LEU A 286 11.55 -9.53 -11.56
CA LEU A 286 11.59 -9.14 -10.15
C LEU A 286 10.18 -8.82 -9.65
N LEU A 287 9.61 -9.71 -8.84
CA LEU A 287 8.25 -9.58 -8.28
C LEU A 287 8.20 -8.59 -7.11
N CYS A 288 8.40 -7.31 -7.39
CA CYS A 288 8.57 -6.24 -6.41
C CYS A 288 7.41 -5.23 -6.39
N GLY A 289 7.34 -4.39 -5.35
CA GLY A 289 6.26 -3.43 -5.10
C GLY A 289 6.40 -2.10 -5.83
N GLY A 290 5.43 -1.21 -5.63
CA GLY A 290 5.36 0.10 -6.32
C GLY A 290 6.53 1.03 -5.98
N SER A 291 6.97 1.07 -4.72
CA SER A 291 8.12 1.88 -4.29
C SER A 291 9.46 1.39 -4.85
N CYS A 292 9.54 0.11 -5.26
CA CYS A 292 10.69 -0.39 -6.03
C CYS A 292 10.76 0.30 -7.40
N GLY A 293 9.60 0.52 -8.02
CA GLY A 293 9.50 1.29 -9.26
C GLY A 293 9.91 2.74 -9.07
N SER A 294 9.50 3.40 -7.99
CA SER A 294 9.96 4.76 -7.65
C SER A 294 11.49 4.83 -7.56
N ALA A 295 12.09 3.93 -6.77
CA ALA A 295 13.54 3.87 -6.62
C ALA A 295 14.26 3.60 -7.94
N MET A 296 13.74 2.68 -8.76
CA MET A 296 14.35 2.34 -10.06
C MET A 296 14.17 3.44 -11.10
N ALA A 297 13.03 4.14 -11.13
CA ALA A 297 12.81 5.27 -12.04
C ALA A 297 13.79 6.41 -11.75
N ALA A 298 13.97 6.76 -10.49
CA ALA A 298 14.98 7.72 -10.05
C ALA A 298 16.40 7.23 -10.38
N ALA A 299 16.70 5.94 -10.11
CA ALA A 299 18.02 5.36 -10.37
C ALA A 299 18.42 5.45 -11.85
N VAL A 300 17.51 5.20 -12.77
CA VAL A 300 17.77 5.32 -14.20
C VAL A 300 18.18 6.76 -14.58
N ARG A 301 17.58 7.77 -13.94
CA ARG A 301 17.94 9.19 -14.18
C ARG A 301 19.33 9.52 -13.63
N VAL A 302 19.58 9.20 -12.38
CA VAL A 302 20.84 9.60 -11.72
C VAL A 302 22.04 8.75 -12.14
N ALA A 303 21.84 7.45 -12.43
CA ALA A 303 22.89 6.54 -12.86
C ALA A 303 23.44 6.87 -14.27
N ALA A 304 22.73 7.67 -15.05
CA ALA A 304 23.23 8.19 -16.33
C ALA A 304 24.51 9.06 -16.19
N THR A 305 24.78 9.55 -14.98
CA THR A 305 26.01 10.28 -14.67
C THR A 305 27.22 9.38 -14.43
N LEU A 306 27.00 8.11 -14.17
CA LEU A 306 28.03 7.11 -13.85
C LEU A 306 28.65 6.55 -15.14
N LYS A 307 29.91 6.14 -15.04
CA LYS A 307 30.72 5.63 -16.14
C LYS A 307 30.88 4.11 -16.07
N LYS A 308 31.39 3.54 -17.14
CA LYS A 308 31.75 2.12 -17.21
C LYS A 308 32.68 1.73 -16.04
N GLY A 309 32.35 0.65 -15.36
CA GLY A 309 33.07 0.13 -14.21
C GLY A 309 32.59 0.68 -12.88
N GLN A 310 31.70 1.68 -12.87
CA GLN A 310 31.04 2.16 -11.67
C GLN A 310 29.75 1.36 -11.37
N ARG A 311 29.30 1.36 -10.10
CA ARG A 311 28.17 0.57 -9.60
C ARG A 311 27.11 1.46 -8.96
N CYS A 312 25.88 1.30 -9.41
CA CYS A 312 24.68 1.88 -8.79
C CYS A 312 23.84 0.75 -8.17
N VAL A 313 23.64 0.80 -6.85
CA VAL A 313 22.79 -0.13 -6.11
C VAL A 313 21.43 0.50 -5.85
N VAL A 314 20.35 -0.20 -6.16
CA VAL A 314 18.96 0.23 -5.91
C VAL A 314 18.33 -0.67 -4.88
N ILE A 315 17.78 -0.11 -3.80
CA ILE A 315 17.05 -0.89 -2.82
C ILE A 315 15.63 -1.15 -3.33
N LEU A 316 15.25 -2.41 -3.40
CA LEU A 316 13.92 -2.89 -3.80
C LEU A 316 13.18 -3.39 -2.56
N PRO A 317 12.39 -2.52 -1.88
CA PRO A 317 12.04 -2.71 -0.47
C PRO A 317 10.99 -3.77 -0.20
N ASP A 318 10.06 -4.08 -1.10
CA ASP A 318 8.99 -5.01 -0.81
C ASP A 318 8.47 -5.80 -2.02
N SER A 319 7.63 -6.78 -1.71
CA SER A 319 7.07 -7.72 -2.68
C SER A 319 5.79 -7.19 -3.34
N THR A 320 5.62 -7.54 -4.60
CA THR A 320 4.38 -7.36 -5.36
C THR A 320 3.16 -8.01 -4.70
N ARG A 321 3.34 -9.05 -3.86
CA ARG A 321 2.26 -9.80 -3.19
C ARG A 321 1.36 -8.91 -2.34
N ASN A 322 1.86 -7.77 -1.87
CA ASN A 322 1.11 -6.81 -1.07
C ASN A 322 0.20 -5.88 -1.90
N TYR A 323 0.15 -6.05 -3.24
CA TYR A 323 -0.47 -5.10 -4.18
C TYR A 323 -1.24 -5.78 -5.32
N MET A 324 -1.73 -7.00 -5.12
CA MET A 324 -2.40 -7.81 -6.16
C MET A 324 -3.64 -7.11 -6.74
N THR A 325 -4.37 -6.37 -5.90
CA THR A 325 -5.57 -5.61 -6.29
C THR A 325 -5.28 -4.19 -6.76
N LYS A 326 -4.01 -3.75 -6.74
CA LYS A 326 -3.57 -2.42 -7.13
C LYS A 326 -2.85 -2.43 -8.48
N PHE A 327 -1.61 -1.96 -8.54
CA PHE A 327 -0.88 -1.76 -9.81
C PHE A 327 -0.62 -3.03 -10.63
N LEU A 328 -0.86 -4.22 -10.10
CA LEU A 328 -0.86 -5.46 -10.90
C LEU A 328 -2.15 -5.65 -11.70
N ASN A 329 -3.23 -5.02 -11.28
CA ASN A 329 -4.51 -5.06 -11.96
C ASN A 329 -4.56 -3.97 -13.04
N ASP A 330 -4.83 -4.36 -14.30
CA ASP A 330 -4.84 -3.45 -15.43
C ASP A 330 -5.97 -2.42 -15.34
N SER A 331 -7.15 -2.81 -14.85
CA SER A 331 -8.26 -1.89 -14.62
C SER A 331 -7.90 -0.84 -13.58
N TRP A 332 -7.17 -1.22 -12.52
CA TRP A 332 -6.69 -0.27 -11.53
C TRP A 332 -5.71 0.74 -12.15
N MET A 333 -4.77 0.30 -12.98
CA MET A 333 -3.83 1.17 -13.69
C MET A 333 -4.57 2.15 -14.61
N TYR A 334 -5.50 1.62 -15.39
CA TYR A 334 -6.33 2.41 -16.30
C TYR A 334 -7.15 3.48 -15.56
N ASN A 335 -7.87 3.09 -14.50
CA ASN A 335 -8.72 3.98 -13.71
C ASN A 335 -7.93 5.11 -13.02
N ASN A 336 -6.65 4.88 -12.78
CA ASN A 336 -5.76 5.89 -12.22
C ASN A 336 -4.97 6.64 -13.30
N LYS A 337 -5.21 6.37 -14.58
CA LYS A 337 -4.53 6.98 -15.74
C LYS A 337 -3.02 6.70 -15.78
N PHE A 338 -2.58 5.59 -15.20
CA PHE A 338 -1.18 5.13 -15.20
C PHE A 338 -0.90 4.21 -16.39
N VAL A 339 -1.24 4.68 -17.58
CA VAL A 339 -1.13 3.89 -18.81
C VAL A 339 0.20 4.19 -19.48
N ASP A 340 0.93 3.13 -19.80
CA ASP A 340 2.11 3.20 -20.64
C ASP A 340 1.74 2.74 -22.07
N ASN A 341 1.74 3.69 -23.00
CA ASN A 341 1.45 3.42 -24.41
C ASN A 341 2.48 2.47 -25.06
N THR A 342 3.65 2.26 -24.44
CA THR A 342 4.69 1.34 -24.94
C THR A 342 4.44 -0.11 -24.47
N LEU A 343 3.65 -0.31 -23.43
CA LEU A 343 3.36 -1.63 -22.87
C LEU A 343 2.09 -2.27 -23.45
N TYR A 344 1.22 -1.46 -24.01
CA TYR A 344 -0.03 -1.88 -24.62
C TYR A 344 -0.01 -1.53 -26.11
N SER A 345 0.23 -2.52 -26.97
CA SER A 345 -0.08 -2.34 -28.39
C SER A 345 -1.58 -2.03 -28.52
N SER A 346 -1.94 -1.23 -29.54
CA SER A 346 -3.35 -0.86 -29.79
C SER A 346 -4.30 -2.07 -29.87
N GLU A 347 -3.79 -3.25 -30.21
CA GLU A 347 -4.51 -4.52 -30.26
C GLU A 347 -4.81 -5.11 -28.88
N ASN A 348 -3.88 -4.99 -27.89
CA ASN A 348 -4.15 -5.44 -26.52
C ASN A 348 -5.04 -4.46 -25.74
N TYR A 349 -5.06 -3.18 -26.14
CA TYR A 349 -5.95 -2.17 -25.56
C TYR A 349 -7.44 -2.43 -25.88
N SER A 350 -7.71 -2.99 -27.05
CA SER A 350 -9.09 -3.33 -27.45
C SER A 350 -9.67 -4.49 -26.63
N THR A 351 -8.82 -5.38 -26.12
CA THR A 351 -9.25 -6.53 -25.28
C THR A 351 -9.54 -6.12 -23.83
N PHE A 352 -8.96 -4.99 -23.35
CA PHE A 352 -9.21 -4.45 -22.00
C PHE A 352 -10.21 -3.30 -21.97
N ARG A 353 -10.48 -2.63 -23.10
CA ARG A 353 -11.76 -1.97 -23.24
C ARG A 353 -12.79 -3.09 -23.25
N LYS A 354 -13.60 -3.22 -22.20
CA LYS A 354 -14.90 -3.87 -22.35
C LYS A 354 -15.44 -3.29 -23.63
N ASP A 355 -15.72 -4.16 -24.58
CA ASP A 355 -16.01 -3.81 -25.96
C ASP A 355 -16.96 -2.62 -26.02
N THR A 356 -16.40 -1.40 -26.15
CA THR A 356 -17.17 -0.17 -26.27
C THR A 356 -17.87 -0.11 -27.65
N SER A 357 -17.65 -1.12 -28.51
CA SER A 357 -18.40 -1.33 -29.75
C SER A 357 -19.78 -1.93 -29.48
N THR A 358 -20.03 -2.45 -28.24
CA THR A 358 -21.37 -2.90 -27.88
C THR A 358 -22.33 -1.71 -27.89
N TRP A 359 -23.51 -1.91 -28.46
CA TRP A 359 -24.53 -0.86 -28.67
C TRP A 359 -24.88 -0.06 -27.41
N TRP A 360 -24.72 -0.67 -26.21
CA TRP A 360 -25.08 -0.06 -24.94
C TRP A 360 -23.91 0.69 -24.27
N ALA A 361 -22.68 0.41 -24.61
CA ALA A 361 -21.51 0.89 -23.88
C ALA A 361 -21.40 2.42 -23.78
N GLN A 362 -21.77 3.13 -24.86
CA GLN A 362 -21.77 4.59 -24.92
C GLN A 362 -23.08 5.23 -24.42
N LYS A 363 -24.09 4.41 -24.12
CA LYS A 363 -25.33 4.87 -23.49
C LYS A 363 -25.04 5.40 -22.09
N LYS A 364 -25.92 6.27 -21.58
CA LYS A 364 -25.75 6.93 -20.30
C LYS A 364 -26.67 6.35 -19.23
N VAL A 365 -26.33 6.53 -17.96
CA VAL A 365 -27.16 6.18 -16.80
C VAL A 365 -28.55 6.84 -16.90
N SER A 366 -28.64 8.04 -17.49
CA SER A 366 -29.92 8.72 -17.76
C SER A 366 -30.90 7.94 -18.67
N GLU A 367 -30.40 6.97 -19.42
CA GLU A 367 -31.21 6.13 -20.29
C GLU A 367 -31.82 4.90 -19.57
N ILE A 368 -31.31 4.60 -18.37
CA ILE A 368 -31.88 3.59 -17.47
C ILE A 368 -33.05 4.23 -16.71
N GLN A 369 -34.21 3.62 -16.74
CA GLN A 369 -35.37 4.04 -15.94
C GLN A 369 -35.10 3.68 -14.45
N LEU A 370 -34.70 4.67 -13.68
CA LEU A 370 -34.47 4.49 -12.25
C LEU A 370 -35.70 4.89 -11.45
N ALA A 371 -36.06 4.06 -10.47
CA ALA A 371 -37.10 4.43 -9.50
C ALA A 371 -36.57 5.51 -8.52
N ALA A 372 -37.48 6.32 -7.97
CA ALA A 372 -37.15 7.25 -6.91
C ALA A 372 -36.52 6.48 -5.71
N PRO A 373 -35.35 6.90 -5.19
CA PRO A 373 -34.66 6.15 -4.18
C PRO A 373 -35.40 6.24 -2.83
N SER A 374 -35.65 5.11 -2.19
CA SER A 374 -36.04 5.08 -0.78
C SER A 374 -34.84 5.39 0.08
N THR A 375 -34.92 6.46 0.88
CA THR A 375 -33.80 6.94 1.70
C THR A 375 -34.21 7.06 3.15
N VAL A 376 -33.23 7.04 4.05
CA VAL A 376 -33.45 7.18 5.50
C VAL A 376 -32.56 8.28 6.06
N ALA A 377 -33.01 8.91 7.15
CA ALA A 377 -32.21 9.91 7.84
C ALA A 377 -31.19 9.24 8.79
N PRO A 378 -30.03 9.87 9.08
CA PRO A 378 -28.98 9.27 9.93
C PRO A 378 -29.43 8.88 11.34
N HIS A 379 -30.46 9.52 11.85
CA HIS A 379 -30.94 9.37 13.24
C HIS A 379 -32.05 8.31 13.41
N ILE A 380 -32.59 7.73 12.33
CA ILE A 380 -33.56 6.64 12.50
C ILE A 380 -32.91 5.42 13.15
N THR A 381 -33.69 4.64 13.86
CA THR A 381 -33.18 3.45 14.52
C THR A 381 -32.88 2.32 13.54
N CYS A 382 -31.97 1.42 13.91
CA CYS A 382 -31.70 0.21 13.15
C CYS A 382 -32.96 -0.64 12.96
N ASN A 383 -33.88 -0.66 13.95
CA ASN A 383 -35.14 -1.38 13.83
C ASN A 383 -36.05 -0.79 12.77
N GLU A 384 -36.23 0.53 12.72
CA GLU A 384 -37.02 1.22 11.69
C GLU A 384 -36.44 0.98 10.28
N ALA A 385 -35.10 0.96 10.15
CA ALA A 385 -34.47 0.65 8.88
C ALA A 385 -34.72 -0.80 8.44
N ILE A 386 -34.68 -1.76 9.34
CA ILE A 386 -34.99 -3.17 9.07
C ILE A 386 -36.45 -3.31 8.61
N GLU A 387 -37.41 -2.70 9.32
CA GLU A 387 -38.83 -2.73 8.95
C GLU A 387 -39.09 -2.14 7.55
N LEU A 388 -38.39 -1.05 7.21
CA LEU A 388 -38.45 -0.47 5.85
C LEU A 388 -37.89 -1.41 4.79
N MET A 389 -36.75 -2.07 5.07
CA MET A 389 -36.13 -3.04 4.15
C MET A 389 -37.06 -4.25 3.94
N GLU A 390 -37.61 -4.81 5.01
CA GLU A 390 -38.56 -5.95 4.93
C GLU A 390 -39.83 -5.59 4.17
N LYS A 391 -40.41 -4.43 4.46
CA LYS A 391 -41.65 -3.96 3.81
C LYS A 391 -41.50 -3.79 2.30
N HIS A 392 -40.34 -3.35 1.84
CA HIS A 392 -40.12 -3.02 0.44
C HIS A 392 -39.24 -4.04 -0.31
N GLY A 393 -38.71 -5.05 0.38
CA GLY A 393 -37.82 -6.06 -0.21
C GLY A 393 -36.44 -5.47 -0.59
N PHE A 394 -35.95 -4.49 0.18
CA PHE A 394 -34.65 -3.87 -0.10
C PHE A 394 -33.56 -4.51 0.75
N ASP A 395 -32.40 -4.74 0.14
CA ASP A 395 -31.20 -5.22 0.85
C ASP A 395 -30.35 -4.08 1.41
N GLN A 396 -30.65 -2.83 1.03
CA GLN A 396 -29.88 -1.66 1.42
C GLN A 396 -30.70 -0.38 1.29
N LEU A 397 -30.36 0.63 2.10
CA LEU A 397 -30.97 1.96 2.09
C LEU A 397 -29.88 3.04 2.17
N PRO A 398 -29.88 4.04 1.25
CA PRO A 398 -29.05 5.23 1.41
C PRO A 398 -29.45 6.03 2.64
N VAL A 399 -28.47 6.45 3.39
CA VAL A 399 -28.60 7.36 4.52
C VAL A 399 -28.32 8.77 4.03
N VAL A 400 -29.29 9.66 4.13
CA VAL A 400 -29.28 10.98 3.49
C VAL A 400 -29.51 12.08 4.52
N SER A 401 -28.73 13.16 4.40
CA SER A 401 -28.93 14.42 5.13
C SER A 401 -28.98 15.56 4.13
N ASP A 402 -30.03 16.38 4.17
CA ASP A 402 -30.27 17.52 3.27
C ASP A 402 -30.22 17.15 1.77
N GLY A 403 -30.65 15.92 1.44
CA GLY A 403 -30.63 15.39 0.08
C GLY A 403 -29.27 14.81 -0.35
N VAL A 404 -28.23 14.96 0.46
CA VAL A 404 -26.87 14.47 0.17
C VAL A 404 -26.66 13.09 0.82
N PRO A 405 -26.25 12.04 0.07
CA PRO A 405 -25.97 10.73 0.64
C PRO A 405 -24.74 10.78 1.53
N ARG A 406 -24.92 10.38 2.79
CA ARG A 406 -23.85 10.34 3.82
C ARG A 406 -23.30 8.93 4.03
N GLY A 407 -24.10 7.91 3.70
CA GLY A 407 -23.72 6.51 3.86
C GLY A 407 -24.78 5.61 3.26
N VAL A 408 -24.56 4.32 3.40
CA VAL A 408 -25.52 3.27 3.07
C VAL A 408 -25.62 2.31 4.24
N VAL A 409 -26.81 1.92 4.62
CA VAL A 409 -27.06 0.83 5.56
C VAL A 409 -27.53 -0.39 4.76
N ALA A 410 -26.92 -1.56 5.02
CA ALA A 410 -27.27 -2.81 4.34
C ALA A 410 -27.62 -3.90 5.37
N ILE A 411 -28.47 -4.86 4.97
CA ILE A 411 -28.88 -5.99 5.83
C ILE A 411 -27.65 -6.73 6.39
N GLY A 412 -26.63 -6.98 5.57
CA GLY A 412 -25.40 -7.65 6.02
C GLY A 412 -24.67 -6.91 7.14
N ASN A 413 -24.64 -5.57 7.09
CA ASN A 413 -24.00 -4.73 8.11
C ASN A 413 -24.81 -4.75 9.41
N LEU A 414 -26.13 -4.62 9.30
CA LEU A 414 -27.04 -4.71 10.45
C LEU A 414 -26.91 -6.08 11.13
N LEU A 415 -27.00 -7.16 10.35
CA LEU A 415 -26.89 -8.53 10.88
C LEU A 415 -25.56 -8.75 11.60
N SER A 416 -24.44 -8.37 10.97
CA SER A 416 -23.09 -8.55 11.54
C SER A 416 -22.91 -7.80 12.85
N LYS A 417 -23.37 -6.55 12.94
CA LYS A 417 -23.20 -5.72 14.13
C LYS A 417 -24.20 -6.07 15.24
N LEU A 418 -25.45 -6.39 14.90
CA LEU A 418 -26.46 -6.84 15.88
C LEU A 418 -26.11 -8.21 16.48
N SER A 419 -25.70 -9.19 15.64
CA SER A 419 -25.34 -10.53 16.11
C SER A 419 -24.09 -10.54 16.99
N SER A 420 -23.16 -9.59 16.75
CA SER A 420 -21.97 -9.43 17.58
C SER A 420 -22.18 -8.57 18.83
N GLY A 421 -23.39 -8.06 19.06
CA GLY A 421 -23.71 -7.19 20.21
C GLY A 421 -23.06 -5.80 20.16
N ARG A 422 -22.51 -5.41 19.01
CA ARG A 422 -21.84 -4.10 18.84
C ARG A 422 -22.81 -2.93 18.75
N ILE A 423 -24.04 -3.21 18.41
CA ILE A 423 -25.15 -2.25 18.37
C ILE A 423 -26.44 -2.90 18.86
N LEU A 424 -27.38 -2.07 19.29
CA LEU A 424 -28.74 -2.47 19.65
C LEU A 424 -29.73 -2.05 18.57
N ARG A 425 -30.91 -2.66 18.55
CA ARG A 425 -31.97 -2.31 17.59
C ARG A 425 -32.41 -0.85 17.66
N GLY A 426 -32.31 -0.24 18.85
CA GLY A 426 -32.65 1.16 19.10
C GLY A 426 -31.55 2.16 18.71
N ASP A 427 -30.35 1.68 18.36
CA ASP A 427 -29.27 2.59 17.94
C ASP A 427 -29.54 3.23 16.58
N PRO A 428 -29.06 4.47 16.36
CA PRO A 428 -29.25 5.17 15.08
C PRO A 428 -28.46 4.49 13.97
N VAL A 429 -28.99 4.52 12.73
CA VAL A 429 -28.33 3.93 11.55
C VAL A 429 -26.98 4.56 11.23
N SER A 430 -26.72 5.79 11.70
CA SER A 430 -25.40 6.43 11.57
C SER A 430 -24.27 5.61 12.22
N ASN A 431 -24.56 4.77 13.22
CA ASN A 431 -23.57 3.90 13.86
C ASN A 431 -23.25 2.63 13.04
N VAL A 432 -24.05 2.36 12.01
CA VAL A 432 -23.99 1.11 11.22
C VAL A 432 -23.65 1.37 9.78
N MET A 433 -24.06 2.53 9.23
CA MET A 433 -23.85 2.87 7.84
C MET A 433 -22.38 2.82 7.47
N PHE A 434 -22.09 2.52 6.21
CA PHE A 434 -20.75 2.63 5.63
C PHE A 434 -20.72 3.78 4.63
N GLY A 435 -19.62 4.54 4.63
CA GLY A 435 -19.43 5.71 3.78
C GLY A 435 -18.76 5.44 2.44
N ASN A 436 -18.24 4.23 2.24
CA ASN A 436 -17.53 3.86 1.01
C ASN A 436 -18.48 3.21 0.01
N PHE A 437 -19.03 4.00 -0.89
CA PHE A 437 -19.92 3.57 -1.98
C PHE A 437 -19.62 4.36 -3.25
N SER A 438 -19.85 3.74 -4.41
CA SER A 438 -19.65 4.39 -5.72
C SER A 438 -20.74 5.40 -6.03
N ARG A 439 -20.31 6.58 -6.51
CA ARG A 439 -21.19 7.66 -6.98
C ARG A 439 -21.06 7.81 -8.48
N VAL A 440 -22.19 7.93 -9.14
CA VAL A 440 -22.30 8.18 -10.59
C VAL A 440 -23.27 9.35 -10.84
N THR A 441 -23.23 9.89 -12.04
CA THR A 441 -24.20 10.91 -12.47
C THR A 441 -25.01 10.38 -13.65
N HIS A 442 -26.05 11.10 -14.03
CA HIS A 442 -26.82 10.80 -15.24
C HIS A 442 -25.98 10.74 -16.52
N ASP A 443 -24.83 11.47 -16.56
CA ASP A 443 -23.92 11.50 -17.70
C ASP A 443 -22.88 10.38 -17.71
N THR A 444 -22.79 9.58 -16.65
CA THR A 444 -21.89 8.41 -16.59
C THR A 444 -22.29 7.39 -17.64
N THR A 445 -21.34 6.90 -18.43
CA THR A 445 -21.61 5.89 -19.46
C THR A 445 -21.89 4.53 -18.83
N LEU A 446 -22.67 3.69 -19.54
CA LEU A 446 -22.96 2.34 -19.05
C LEU A 446 -21.72 1.44 -19.06
N ALA A 447 -20.72 1.74 -19.89
CA ALA A 447 -19.41 1.09 -19.82
C ALA A 447 -18.70 1.42 -18.50
N GLU A 448 -18.64 2.70 -18.09
CA GLU A 448 -18.09 3.12 -16.79
C GLU A 448 -18.87 2.50 -15.62
N LEU A 449 -20.21 2.44 -15.74
CA LEU A 449 -21.07 1.82 -14.74
C LEU A 449 -20.78 0.32 -14.62
N ALA A 450 -20.60 -0.38 -15.73
CA ALA A 450 -20.24 -1.80 -15.74
C ALA A 450 -18.89 -2.07 -15.06
N GLU A 451 -17.91 -1.17 -15.20
CA GLU A 451 -16.62 -1.25 -14.49
C GLU A 451 -16.78 -1.06 -12.97
N ILE A 452 -17.68 -0.17 -12.56
CA ILE A 452 -18.03 -0.01 -11.15
C ILE A 452 -18.63 -1.31 -10.61
N PHE A 453 -19.51 -1.95 -11.39
CA PHE A 453 -20.17 -3.20 -11.00
C PHE A 453 -19.28 -4.44 -11.00
N ASP A 454 -18.05 -4.39 -11.49
CA ASP A 454 -17.08 -5.45 -11.27
C ASP A 454 -16.67 -5.54 -9.78
N ARG A 455 -16.80 -4.43 -9.03
CA ARG A 455 -16.39 -4.30 -7.62
C ARG A 455 -17.57 -4.12 -6.69
N ASP A 456 -18.56 -3.31 -7.12
CA ASP A 456 -19.71 -2.89 -6.32
C ASP A 456 -20.99 -3.55 -6.81
N TYR A 457 -21.94 -3.77 -5.93
CA TYR A 457 -23.24 -4.32 -6.31
C TYR A 457 -24.23 -3.25 -6.76
N PHE A 458 -23.97 -1.99 -6.42
CA PHE A 458 -24.79 -0.82 -6.74
C PHE A 458 -23.93 0.44 -6.82
N ALA A 459 -24.49 1.49 -7.40
CA ALA A 459 -23.95 2.85 -7.33
C ALA A 459 -25.09 3.85 -7.01
N ILE A 460 -24.77 4.89 -6.26
CA ILE A 460 -25.70 5.98 -5.98
C ILE A 460 -25.59 7.02 -7.10
N VAL A 461 -26.73 7.31 -7.74
CA VAL A 461 -26.81 8.35 -8.76
C VAL A 461 -27.06 9.69 -8.09
N THR A 462 -26.19 10.67 -8.35
CA THR A 462 -26.23 12.01 -7.77
C THR A 462 -26.27 13.09 -8.84
N THR A 463 -26.74 14.29 -8.48
CA THR A 463 -26.76 15.44 -9.40
C THR A 463 -25.34 15.85 -9.82
N HIS A 464 -24.35 15.71 -8.93
CA HIS A 464 -22.93 16.02 -9.18
C HIS A 464 -22.03 14.94 -8.58
N LYS A 465 -20.82 14.78 -9.13
CA LYS A 465 -19.81 13.85 -8.56
C LYS A 465 -19.21 14.34 -7.24
N ASP A 466 -19.42 15.60 -6.87
CA ASP A 466 -18.93 16.16 -5.61
C ASP A 466 -19.59 15.48 -4.41
N VAL A 467 -18.76 15.08 -3.44
CA VAL A 467 -19.16 14.32 -2.25
C VAL A 467 -20.01 15.15 -1.29
N HIS A 468 -19.86 16.47 -1.32
CA HIS A 468 -20.51 17.38 -0.37
C HIS A 468 -21.80 18.00 -0.89
N GLU A 469 -21.97 18.14 -2.21
CA GLU A 469 -23.06 18.87 -2.85
C GLU A 469 -24.01 18.00 -3.70
N GLY A 470 -23.56 16.83 -4.11
CA GLY A 470 -24.35 15.94 -4.99
C GLY A 470 -25.57 15.35 -4.31
N LYS A 471 -26.79 15.85 -4.66
CA LYS A 471 -28.05 15.29 -4.16
C LYS A 471 -28.34 13.94 -4.81
N ILE A 472 -28.90 13.00 -4.03
CA ILE A 472 -29.31 11.70 -4.55
C ILE A 472 -30.50 11.85 -5.50
N VAL A 473 -30.41 11.18 -6.65
CA VAL A 473 -31.47 11.10 -7.64
C VAL A 473 -31.91 9.68 -7.96
N GLY A 474 -31.08 8.68 -7.60
CA GLY A 474 -31.40 7.28 -7.82
C GLY A 474 -30.37 6.33 -7.22
N ILE A 475 -30.69 5.05 -7.29
CA ILE A 475 -29.76 3.95 -7.08
C ILE A 475 -29.80 3.12 -8.35
N VAL A 476 -28.64 2.72 -8.85
CA VAL A 476 -28.54 1.81 -9.99
C VAL A 476 -27.79 0.56 -9.54
N THR A 477 -28.30 -0.59 -9.93
CA THR A 477 -27.77 -1.92 -9.56
C THR A 477 -27.34 -2.71 -10.79
N ARG A 478 -26.65 -3.85 -10.54
CA ARG A 478 -26.30 -4.79 -11.62
C ARG A 478 -27.52 -5.29 -12.40
N ILE A 479 -28.65 -5.45 -11.72
CA ILE A 479 -29.91 -5.92 -12.33
C ILE A 479 -30.47 -4.85 -13.28
N ASP A 480 -30.41 -3.57 -12.90
CA ASP A 480 -30.90 -2.48 -13.75
C ASP A 480 -30.10 -2.40 -15.06
N LEU A 481 -28.76 -2.51 -14.96
CA LEU A 481 -27.90 -2.55 -16.15
C LEU A 481 -28.19 -3.79 -17.01
N LEU A 482 -28.33 -4.97 -16.39
CA LEU A 482 -28.65 -6.20 -17.11
C LEU A 482 -30.00 -6.10 -17.83
N ASN A 483 -31.01 -5.61 -17.15
CA ASN A 483 -32.34 -5.42 -17.74
C ASN A 483 -32.30 -4.45 -18.92
N PHE A 484 -31.52 -3.34 -18.80
CA PHE A 484 -31.31 -2.40 -19.89
C PHE A 484 -30.70 -3.07 -21.13
N ILE A 485 -29.65 -3.87 -20.92
CA ILE A 485 -28.95 -4.59 -21.99
C ILE A 485 -29.90 -5.62 -22.66
N MET A 486 -30.71 -6.31 -21.87
CA MET A 486 -31.62 -7.35 -22.37
C MET A 486 -32.85 -6.78 -23.06
N SER A 487 -33.32 -5.59 -22.67
CA SER A 487 -34.52 -4.99 -23.23
C SER A 487 -34.41 -4.58 -24.71
N ALA A 488 -33.21 -4.30 -25.18
CA ALA A 488 -32.96 -3.89 -26.56
C ALA A 488 -32.73 -5.05 -27.55
N ASN A 489 -32.66 -6.30 -27.06
CA ASN A 489 -32.61 -7.48 -27.95
C ASN A 489 -34.01 -7.95 -28.40
N GLN A 490 -35.07 -7.15 -28.20
CA GLN A 490 -36.45 -7.46 -28.61
C GLN A 490 -36.95 -6.59 -29.79
N GLU A 491 -36.10 -5.76 -30.36
CA GLU A 491 -36.30 -5.10 -31.67
C GLU A 491 -35.27 -5.67 -32.69
#